data_8fd42272724bc46c9bd4e465b4a8ab04
#
_entry.id   8fd42272724bc46c9bd4e465b4a8ab04
#
_cell.length_a   1.000
_cell.length_b   1.000
_cell.length_c   1.000
_cell.angle_alpha   90.00
_cell.angle_beta   90.00
_cell.angle_gamma   90.00
#
_symmetry.space_group_name_H-M   'P 1'
#
loop_
_entity.id
_entity.type
_entity.pdbx_description
1 polymer ?
#
loop_
_entity_poly.entity_id
_entity_poly.type
_entity_poly.pdbx_seq_one_letter_code
_entity_poly.pdbx_strand_id
1 'polypeptide(L)'
;MLQGRLFSYGDAQRYRLGVNNNLIPVNKPRCPFHDYHRDGQMRTDGNYGATIPYQPNSYGEWQDSPNLKEPPLEVNGAIYNYDERELDSDYFTQPGKLWRLMSAEDQRATCENTARAMGDSALFIKQRHVRNCSYADPEYGKGVAKALGIDYEEALKAEDPAHPTWDPRNKSDSQQTHRKEVSSISLRSLQNPG
;
A
#
# COMPACT_ATOMS: atom_id res chain seq x y z
N MET A 1 23.03 6.76 -19.28
CA MET A 1 22.45 6.79 -20.64
C MET A 1 21.63 5.53 -20.97
N LEU A 2 22.19 4.32 -20.79
CA LEU A 2 21.46 3.06 -21.07
C LEU A 2 20.17 2.90 -20.25
N GLN A 3 20.22 3.14 -18.95
CA GLN A 3 19.04 3.08 -18.09
C GLN A 3 17.95 4.07 -18.50
N GLY A 4 18.34 5.29 -18.89
CA GLY A 4 17.37 6.27 -19.40
C GLY A 4 16.70 5.81 -20.70
N ARG A 5 17.43 5.11 -21.58
CA ARG A 5 16.85 4.53 -22.80
C ARG A 5 15.89 3.39 -22.50
N LEU A 6 16.27 2.48 -21.61
CA LEU A 6 15.40 1.38 -21.20
C LEU A 6 14.08 1.90 -20.61
N PHE A 7 14.16 2.90 -19.75
CA PHE A 7 12.97 3.55 -19.19
C PHE A 7 12.13 4.20 -20.30
N SER A 8 12.75 5.01 -21.15
CA SER A 8 12.07 5.76 -22.22
C SER A 8 11.33 4.85 -23.22
N TYR A 9 11.98 3.76 -23.65
CA TYR A 9 11.34 2.83 -24.58
C TYR A 9 10.19 2.06 -23.93
N GLY A 10 10.33 1.62 -22.70
CA GLY A 10 9.27 0.98 -21.96
C GLY A 10 8.07 1.90 -21.76
N ASP A 11 8.31 3.16 -21.46
CA ASP A 11 7.28 4.18 -21.31
C ASP A 11 6.57 4.44 -22.66
N ALA A 12 7.33 4.67 -23.74
CA ALA A 12 6.78 4.89 -25.07
C ALA A 12 5.88 3.73 -25.54
N GLN A 13 6.26 2.49 -25.27
CA GLN A 13 5.47 1.32 -25.65
C GLN A 13 4.14 1.26 -24.92
N ARG A 14 4.07 1.67 -23.66
CA ARG A 14 2.80 1.75 -22.91
C ARG A 14 1.83 2.72 -23.54
N TYR A 15 2.29 3.84 -24.03
CA TYR A 15 1.45 4.84 -24.69
C TYR A 15 1.08 4.48 -26.13
N ARG A 16 1.96 3.84 -26.86
CA ARG A 16 1.71 3.52 -28.28
C ARG A 16 0.97 2.22 -28.49
N LEU A 17 1.32 1.18 -27.74
CA LEU A 17 0.75 -0.16 -27.91
C LEU A 17 -0.29 -0.48 -26.84
N GLY A 18 -0.14 0.10 -25.67
CA GLY A 18 -0.97 -0.17 -24.50
C GLY A 18 -0.20 -0.84 -23.38
N VAL A 19 -0.84 -0.96 -22.23
CA VAL A 19 -0.24 -1.53 -21.01
C VAL A 19 0.20 -2.99 -21.17
N ASN A 20 -0.40 -3.71 -22.10
CA ASN A 20 -0.10 -5.10 -22.41
C ASN A 20 0.89 -5.27 -23.59
N ASN A 21 1.71 -4.27 -23.88
CA ASN A 21 2.66 -4.29 -25.01
C ASN A 21 3.59 -5.52 -25.04
N ASN A 22 3.93 -6.07 -23.90
CA ASN A 22 4.75 -7.28 -23.74
C ASN A 22 3.96 -8.59 -23.89
N LEU A 23 2.64 -8.54 -24.01
CA LEU A 23 1.76 -9.72 -24.17
C LEU A 23 1.18 -9.85 -25.56
N ILE A 24 1.40 -8.90 -26.46
CA ILE A 24 0.99 -9.03 -27.85
C ILE A 24 1.82 -10.14 -28.53
N PRO A 25 1.25 -10.87 -29.52
CA PRO A 25 1.85 -12.09 -30.05
C PRO A 25 3.31 -11.95 -30.50
N VAL A 26 3.68 -10.80 -31.08
CA VAL A 26 5.05 -10.52 -31.55
C VAL A 26 6.05 -10.39 -30.40
N ASN A 27 5.62 -9.84 -29.26
CA ASN A 27 6.49 -9.53 -28.11
C ASN A 27 6.39 -10.59 -27.01
N LYS A 28 5.31 -11.38 -27.02
CA LYS A 28 5.03 -12.34 -25.95
C LYS A 28 6.17 -13.34 -25.76
N PRO A 29 6.67 -13.54 -24.53
CA PRO A 29 7.59 -14.61 -24.22
C PRO A 29 7.01 -15.99 -24.56
N ARG A 30 7.84 -16.93 -25.00
CA ARG A 30 7.43 -18.32 -25.26
C ARG A 30 7.20 -19.11 -23.97
N CYS A 31 7.91 -18.77 -22.92
CA CYS A 31 7.71 -19.37 -21.61
C CYS A 31 6.50 -18.74 -20.88
N PRO A 32 5.92 -19.42 -19.90
CA PRO A 32 4.94 -18.82 -19.00
C PRO A 32 5.54 -17.60 -18.32
N PHE A 33 4.94 -16.46 -18.54
CA PHE A 33 5.36 -15.20 -17.94
C PHE A 33 4.13 -14.50 -17.36
N HIS A 34 4.21 -14.20 -16.08
CA HIS A 34 3.15 -13.48 -15.36
C HIS A 34 3.63 -12.07 -15.07
N ASP A 35 2.83 -11.10 -15.44
CA ASP A 35 3.01 -9.71 -15.09
C ASP A 35 1.70 -9.10 -14.58
N TYR A 36 1.79 -7.88 -14.08
CA TYR A 36 0.62 -7.15 -13.61
C TYR A 36 -0.09 -6.37 -14.72
N HIS A 37 0.44 -6.39 -15.95
CA HIS A 37 -0.12 -5.66 -17.07
C HIS A 37 -1.30 -6.42 -17.66
N ARG A 38 -2.50 -5.88 -17.47
CA ARG A 38 -3.76 -6.45 -17.92
C ARG A 38 -4.51 -5.46 -18.78
N ASP A 39 -5.49 -5.96 -19.52
CA ASP A 39 -6.50 -5.16 -20.23
C ASP A 39 -5.95 -4.24 -21.30
N GLY A 40 -5.09 -4.40 -22.05
CA GLY A 40 -4.64 -3.52 -23.15
C GLY A 40 -5.51 -3.64 -24.40
N GLN A 41 -5.52 -2.61 -25.21
CA GLN A 41 -6.30 -2.51 -26.43
C GLN A 41 -5.93 -3.56 -27.49
N MET A 42 -4.69 -4.00 -27.51
CA MET A 42 -4.18 -4.99 -28.48
C MET A 42 -4.21 -6.43 -27.95
N ARG A 43 -5.00 -6.69 -26.95
CA ARG A 43 -5.07 -8.03 -26.37
C ARG A 43 -5.81 -9.00 -27.29
N THR A 44 -5.20 -10.17 -27.52
CA THR A 44 -5.74 -11.19 -28.40
C THR A 44 -6.07 -12.52 -27.70
N ASP A 45 -5.66 -12.66 -26.44
CA ASP A 45 -5.77 -13.89 -25.64
C ASP A 45 -6.78 -13.80 -24.49
N GLY A 46 -7.65 -12.78 -24.54
CA GLY A 46 -8.62 -12.51 -23.46
C GLY A 46 -7.97 -11.98 -22.18
N ASN A 47 -8.81 -11.53 -21.27
CA ASN A 47 -8.37 -11.14 -19.93
C ASN A 47 -8.35 -12.34 -19.00
N TYR A 48 -7.33 -12.40 -18.14
CA TYR A 48 -7.20 -13.46 -17.12
C TYR A 48 -8.21 -13.32 -15.96
N GLY A 49 -9.39 -12.78 -16.25
CA GLY A 49 -10.42 -12.52 -15.26
C GLY A 49 -10.21 -11.18 -14.53
N ALA A 50 -11.10 -10.88 -13.61
CA ALA A 50 -11.09 -9.65 -12.81
C ALA A 50 -10.20 -9.77 -11.57
N THR A 51 -9.04 -10.41 -11.67
CA THR A 51 -8.10 -10.49 -10.55
C THR A 51 -7.42 -9.15 -10.31
N ILE A 52 -7.09 -8.86 -9.08
CA ILE A 52 -6.45 -7.61 -8.68
C ILE A 52 -5.00 -7.60 -9.17
N PRO A 53 -4.60 -6.63 -10.03
CA PRO A 53 -3.28 -6.63 -10.66
C PRO A 53 -2.23 -5.84 -9.87
N TYR A 54 -2.35 -5.69 -8.58
CA TYR A 54 -1.41 -4.95 -7.74
C TYR A 54 -1.04 -5.72 -6.47
N GLN A 55 0.12 -5.38 -5.95
CA GLN A 55 0.72 -5.98 -4.75
C GLN A 55 1.25 -4.87 -3.84
N PRO A 56 1.11 -5.02 -2.51
CA PRO A 56 0.30 -6.02 -1.83
C PRO A 56 -1.20 -5.77 -2.03
N ASN A 57 -2.00 -6.81 -1.85
CA ASN A 57 -3.45 -6.69 -1.87
C ASN A 57 -4.07 -7.49 -0.73
N SER A 58 -5.36 -7.24 -0.48
CA SER A 58 -6.09 -7.83 0.64
C SER A 58 -6.49 -9.29 0.44
N TYR A 59 -6.25 -9.85 -0.72
CA TYR A 59 -6.69 -11.20 -1.09
C TYR A 59 -5.54 -12.21 -1.15
N GLY A 60 -4.32 -11.78 -0.89
CA GLY A 60 -3.15 -12.64 -0.93
C GLY A 60 -2.76 -13.13 -2.32
N GLU A 61 -3.35 -12.56 -3.37
CA GLU A 61 -2.94 -12.81 -4.73
C GLU A 61 -1.67 -12.03 -5.05
N TRP A 62 -0.81 -12.57 -5.88
CA TRP A 62 0.43 -11.92 -6.29
C TRP A 62 1.35 -11.60 -5.09
N GLN A 63 2.15 -12.57 -4.73
CA GLN A 63 3.16 -12.42 -3.69
C GLN A 63 4.56 -12.52 -4.29
N ASP A 64 5.48 -11.73 -3.74
CA ASP A 64 6.89 -11.88 -4.08
C ASP A 64 7.38 -13.26 -3.65
N SER A 65 8.23 -13.86 -4.48
CA SER A 65 8.90 -15.09 -4.08
C SER A 65 9.87 -14.81 -2.92
N PRO A 66 9.69 -15.43 -1.75
CA PRO A 66 10.56 -15.19 -0.61
C PRO A 66 12.02 -15.57 -0.87
N ASN A 67 12.25 -16.39 -1.90
CA ASN A 67 13.59 -16.88 -2.28
C ASN A 67 14.30 -15.98 -3.29
N LEU A 68 13.60 -14.99 -3.88
CA LEU A 68 14.11 -14.09 -4.90
C LEU A 68 14.16 -12.65 -4.36
N LYS A 69 14.90 -12.46 -3.30
CA LYS A 69 15.13 -11.11 -2.75
C LYS A 69 16.19 -10.39 -3.56
N GLU A 70 15.97 -9.11 -3.79
CA GLU A 70 17.03 -8.26 -4.32
C GLU A 70 18.22 -8.24 -3.37
N PRO A 71 19.45 -8.32 -3.90
CA PRO A 71 20.64 -8.16 -3.07
C PRO A 71 20.63 -6.75 -2.45
N PRO A 72 21.13 -6.59 -1.23
CA PRO A 72 21.23 -5.27 -0.61
C PRO A 72 22.11 -4.36 -1.46
N LEU A 73 21.66 -3.13 -1.62
CA LEU A 73 22.43 -2.09 -2.31
C LEU A 73 23.55 -1.61 -1.40
N GLU A 74 24.79 -1.99 -1.73
CA GLU A 74 25.97 -1.52 -1.01
C GLU A 74 26.40 -0.17 -1.57
N VAL A 75 26.19 0.89 -0.79
CA VAL A 75 26.57 2.26 -1.14
C VAL A 75 27.17 2.95 0.07
N ASN A 76 28.15 3.80 -0.17
CA ASN A 76 28.74 4.67 0.85
C ASN A 76 27.93 5.96 0.95
N GLY A 77 27.53 6.33 2.15
CA GLY A 77 26.79 7.56 2.41
C GLY A 77 25.41 7.32 3.02
N ALA A 78 24.72 8.40 3.28
CA ALA A 78 23.33 8.36 3.77
C ALA A 78 22.41 8.09 2.57
N ILE A 79 21.83 6.91 2.52
CA ILE A 79 20.78 6.57 1.57
C ILE A 79 19.47 6.48 2.33
N TYR A 80 18.52 7.22 1.83
CA TYR A 80 17.17 7.19 2.34
C TYR A 80 16.29 6.45 1.34
N ASN A 81 15.62 5.41 1.80
CA ASN A 81 14.54 4.78 1.08
C ASN A 81 13.23 5.30 1.67
N TYR A 82 12.42 5.96 0.84
CA TYR A 82 11.13 6.45 1.29
C TYR A 82 10.23 5.27 1.64
N ASP A 83 9.90 5.13 2.90
CA ASP A 83 8.88 4.19 3.38
C ASP A 83 7.61 5.00 3.67
N GLU A 84 6.58 4.81 2.86
CA GLU A 84 5.27 5.45 3.04
C GLU A 84 4.63 5.14 4.40
N ARG A 85 5.13 4.12 5.07
CA ARG A 85 4.67 3.66 6.38
C ARG A 85 5.58 4.08 7.52
N GLU A 86 6.50 4.98 7.24
CA GLU A 86 7.35 5.51 8.30
C GLU A 86 6.52 6.15 9.40
N LEU A 87 6.78 5.71 10.59
CA LEU A 87 6.03 6.05 11.79
C LEU A 87 6.28 7.48 12.28
N ASP A 88 7.23 8.17 11.70
CA ASP A 88 7.45 9.59 11.95
C ASP A 88 6.46 10.49 11.19
N SER A 89 5.75 9.93 10.22
CA SER A 89 4.73 10.63 9.47
C SER A 89 3.39 10.53 10.21
N ASP A 90 2.93 11.64 10.73
CA ASP A 90 1.64 11.74 11.39
C ASP A 90 0.52 11.92 10.37
N TYR A 91 -0.15 10.83 10.03
CA TYR A 91 -1.27 10.83 9.07
C TYR A 91 -2.63 11.10 9.71
N PHE A 92 -2.74 11.12 11.02
CA PHE A 92 -4.02 11.11 11.73
C PHE A 92 -4.33 12.40 12.48
N THR A 93 -3.35 13.14 12.92
CA THR A 93 -3.59 14.38 13.69
C THR A 93 -4.35 15.42 12.87
N GLN A 94 -4.01 15.63 11.62
CA GLN A 94 -4.69 16.62 10.77
C GLN A 94 -6.15 16.26 10.49
N PRO A 95 -6.48 15.04 10.01
CA PRO A 95 -7.88 14.62 9.86
C PRO A 95 -8.67 14.71 11.16
N GLY A 96 -8.08 14.32 12.29
CA GLY A 96 -8.73 14.42 13.59
C GLY A 96 -9.02 15.87 14.02
N LYS A 97 -8.11 16.80 13.75
CA LYS A 97 -8.36 18.23 13.99
C LYS A 97 -9.50 18.75 13.14
N LEU A 98 -9.53 18.39 11.86
CA LEU A 98 -10.62 18.79 10.97
C LEU A 98 -11.96 18.22 11.44
N TRP A 99 -12.01 16.94 11.79
CA TRP A 99 -13.21 16.29 12.31
C TRP A 99 -13.81 17.06 13.51
N ARG A 100 -12.98 17.45 14.47
CA ARG A 100 -13.40 18.20 15.66
C ARG A 100 -13.87 19.62 15.35
N LEU A 101 -13.48 20.21 14.23
CA LEU A 101 -13.92 21.53 13.78
C LEU A 101 -15.23 21.48 12.98
N MET A 102 -15.61 20.32 12.46
CA MET A 102 -16.84 20.16 11.69
C MET A 102 -18.09 20.34 12.56
N SER A 103 -19.14 20.87 11.94
CA SER A 103 -20.46 20.84 12.56
C SER A 103 -20.98 19.41 12.70
N ALA A 104 -21.91 19.18 13.61
CA ALA A 104 -22.55 17.86 13.76
C ALA A 104 -23.23 17.37 12.47
N GLU A 105 -23.72 18.31 11.66
CA GLU A 105 -24.34 18.01 10.37
C GLU A 105 -23.29 17.54 9.36
N ASP A 106 -22.15 18.24 9.26
CA ASP A 106 -21.04 17.87 8.37
C ASP A 106 -20.41 16.54 8.78
N GLN A 107 -20.25 16.29 10.08
CA GLN A 107 -19.77 14.99 10.59
C GLN A 107 -20.69 13.86 10.17
N ARG A 108 -22.01 14.04 10.34
CA ARG A 108 -23.01 13.05 9.92
C ARG A 108 -22.95 12.84 8.39
N ALA A 109 -22.96 13.92 7.62
CA ALA A 109 -22.91 13.85 6.16
C ALA A 109 -21.63 13.14 5.69
N THR A 110 -20.49 13.38 6.33
CA THR A 110 -19.22 12.72 6.04
C THR A 110 -19.32 11.21 6.25
N CYS A 111 -19.88 10.77 7.38
CA CYS A 111 -20.08 9.34 7.68
C CYS A 111 -21.04 8.67 6.68
N GLU A 112 -22.18 9.31 6.40
CA GLU A 112 -23.18 8.80 5.46
C GLU A 112 -22.64 8.71 4.02
N ASN A 113 -21.90 9.74 3.58
CA ASN A 113 -21.27 9.75 2.27
C ASN A 113 -20.19 8.65 2.15
N THR A 114 -19.41 8.45 3.19
CA THR A 114 -18.42 7.37 3.27
C THR A 114 -19.11 6.01 3.15
N ALA A 115 -20.14 5.76 3.93
CA ALA A 115 -20.90 4.50 3.88
C ALA A 115 -21.50 4.25 2.50
N ARG A 116 -22.08 5.26 1.88
CA ARG A 116 -22.63 5.18 0.53
C ARG A 116 -21.56 4.88 -0.52
N ALA A 117 -20.40 5.55 -0.44
CA ALA A 117 -19.30 5.35 -1.37
C ALA A 117 -18.67 3.96 -1.25
N MET A 118 -18.63 3.39 -0.06
CA MET A 118 -18.12 2.03 0.16
C MET A 118 -19.06 0.95 -0.38
N GLY A 119 -20.35 1.21 -0.47
CA GLY A 119 -21.34 0.33 -1.09
C GLY A 119 -21.19 -1.14 -0.67
N ASP A 120 -21.02 -2.02 -1.64
CA ASP A 120 -20.92 -3.48 -1.44
C ASP A 120 -19.50 -3.98 -1.18
N SER A 121 -18.57 -3.12 -0.78
CA SER A 121 -17.22 -3.54 -0.38
C SER A 121 -17.28 -4.65 0.68
N ALA A 122 -16.33 -5.58 0.62
CA ALA A 122 -16.24 -6.67 1.58
C ALA A 122 -16.16 -6.16 3.03
N LEU A 123 -16.73 -6.93 3.97
CA LEU A 123 -16.81 -6.53 5.38
C LEU A 123 -15.45 -6.16 5.97
N PHE A 124 -14.43 -6.95 5.70
CA PHE A 124 -13.07 -6.68 6.22
C PHE A 124 -12.47 -5.37 5.70
N ILE A 125 -12.85 -4.92 4.49
CA ILE A 125 -12.44 -3.61 3.95
C ILE A 125 -13.13 -2.50 4.74
N LYS A 126 -14.43 -2.63 4.99
CA LYS A 126 -15.22 -1.70 5.81
C LYS A 126 -14.65 -1.59 7.22
N GLN A 127 -14.32 -2.71 7.84
CA GLN A 127 -13.73 -2.77 9.17
C GLN A 127 -12.39 -2.05 9.25
N ARG A 128 -11.50 -2.28 8.30
CA ARG A 128 -10.22 -1.57 8.23
C ARG A 128 -10.39 -0.07 8.06
N HIS A 129 -11.34 0.35 7.24
CA HIS A 129 -11.62 1.77 7.05
C HIS A 129 -12.11 2.42 8.36
N VAL A 130 -13.03 1.79 9.07
CA VAL A 130 -13.49 2.25 10.39
C VAL A 130 -12.32 2.36 11.37
N ARG A 131 -11.46 1.37 11.42
CA ARG A 131 -10.25 1.39 12.26
C ARG A 131 -9.36 2.59 11.91
N ASN A 132 -9.11 2.86 10.63
CA ASN A 132 -8.31 4.01 10.19
C ASN A 132 -8.96 5.34 10.57
N CYS A 133 -10.27 5.47 10.44
CA CYS A 133 -11.01 6.65 10.90
C CYS A 133 -10.87 6.84 12.42
N SER A 134 -10.86 5.75 13.18
CA SER A 134 -10.70 5.78 14.64
C SER A 134 -9.32 6.26 15.09
N TYR A 135 -8.29 6.06 14.31
CA TYR A 135 -6.97 6.61 14.60
C TYR A 135 -6.93 8.14 14.50
N ALA A 136 -7.73 8.72 13.61
CA ALA A 136 -7.87 10.16 13.49
C ALA A 136 -8.70 10.72 14.66
N ASP A 137 -9.86 10.12 14.93
CA ASP A 137 -10.72 10.43 16.07
C ASP A 137 -11.69 9.27 16.35
N PRO A 138 -11.80 8.78 17.61
CA PRO A 138 -12.71 7.68 17.94
C PRO A 138 -14.16 7.94 17.55
N GLU A 139 -14.66 9.16 17.69
CA GLU A 139 -16.04 9.51 17.31
C GLU A 139 -16.24 9.50 15.79
N TYR A 140 -15.20 9.81 15.02
CA TYR A 140 -15.23 9.62 13.57
C TYR A 140 -15.39 8.14 13.21
N GLY A 141 -14.56 7.27 13.80
CA GLY A 141 -14.68 5.83 13.58
C GLY A 141 -16.06 5.27 13.96
N LYS A 142 -16.58 5.65 15.13
CA LYS A 142 -17.93 5.25 15.56
C LYS A 142 -19.03 5.73 14.62
N GLY A 143 -18.93 6.97 14.15
CA GLY A 143 -19.86 7.54 13.18
C GLY A 143 -19.90 6.76 11.88
N VAL A 144 -18.73 6.40 11.33
CA VAL A 144 -18.64 5.60 10.12
C VAL A 144 -19.14 4.17 10.34
N ALA A 145 -18.77 3.52 11.45
CA ALA A 145 -19.27 2.19 11.80
C ALA A 145 -20.81 2.16 11.87
N LYS A 146 -21.40 3.15 12.54
CA LYS A 146 -22.86 3.32 12.62
C LYS A 146 -23.49 3.50 11.24
N ALA A 147 -22.92 4.33 10.39
CA ALA A 147 -23.42 4.57 9.04
C ALA A 147 -23.32 3.32 8.13
N LEU A 148 -22.30 2.49 8.34
CA LEU A 148 -22.12 1.21 7.64
C LEU A 148 -22.94 0.06 8.23
N GLY A 149 -23.53 0.23 9.42
CA GLY A 149 -24.26 -0.83 10.12
C GLY A 149 -23.39 -1.98 10.62
N ILE A 150 -22.13 -1.71 10.96
CA ILE A 150 -21.17 -2.71 11.45
C ILE A 150 -20.78 -2.46 12.90
N ASP A 151 -20.36 -3.51 13.60
CA ASP A 151 -19.90 -3.40 14.97
C ASP A 151 -18.55 -2.66 15.05
N TYR A 152 -18.50 -1.65 15.90
CA TYR A 152 -17.30 -0.81 16.05
C TYR A 152 -16.15 -1.54 16.74
N GLU A 153 -16.45 -2.31 17.79
CA GLU A 153 -15.44 -3.02 18.56
C GLU A 153 -14.82 -4.17 17.75
N GLU A 154 -15.62 -4.83 16.91
CA GLU A 154 -15.11 -5.81 15.95
C GLU A 154 -14.25 -5.15 14.87
N ALA A 155 -14.67 -3.99 14.39
CA ALA A 155 -13.89 -3.25 13.40
C ALA A 155 -12.50 -2.83 13.92
N LEU A 156 -12.39 -2.49 15.21
CA LEU A 156 -11.08 -2.17 15.82
C LEU A 156 -10.12 -3.36 15.89
N LYS A 157 -10.63 -4.58 15.88
CA LYS A 157 -9.84 -5.83 15.88
C LYS A 157 -9.41 -6.26 14.49
N ALA A 158 -9.90 -5.59 13.44
CA ALA A 158 -9.60 -5.94 12.06
C ALA A 158 -8.08 -5.89 11.83
N GLU A 159 -7.52 -6.99 11.36
CA GLU A 159 -6.11 -7.08 11.03
C GLU A 159 -5.83 -6.44 9.67
N ASP A 160 -4.65 -5.86 9.52
CA ASP A 160 -4.10 -5.49 8.24
C ASP A 160 -3.22 -6.66 7.76
N PRO A 161 -3.63 -7.42 6.72
CA PRO A 161 -2.85 -8.56 6.24
C PRO A 161 -1.49 -8.17 5.69
N ALA A 162 -1.32 -6.93 5.24
CA ALA A 162 -0.02 -6.43 4.81
C ALA A 162 0.89 -6.13 6.01
N HIS A 163 0.30 -5.79 7.16
CA HIS A 163 1.01 -5.45 8.40
C HIS A 163 0.19 -5.87 9.63
N PRO A 164 0.13 -7.18 9.94
CA PRO A 164 -0.71 -7.68 11.03
C PRO A 164 -0.35 -7.11 12.40
N THR A 165 0.87 -6.64 12.58
CA THR A 165 1.37 -6.08 13.85
C THR A 165 1.45 -4.56 13.86
N TRP A 166 1.10 -3.89 12.78
CA TRP A 166 1.23 -2.44 12.70
C TRP A 166 0.10 -1.73 13.44
N ASP A 167 0.45 -0.99 14.47
CA ASP A 167 -0.43 -0.07 15.18
C ASP A 167 0.20 1.33 15.15
N PRO A 168 -0.39 2.30 14.46
CA PRO A 168 0.16 3.66 14.35
C PRO A 168 0.25 4.39 15.69
N ARG A 169 -0.41 3.89 16.73
CA ARG A 169 -0.34 4.43 18.08
C ARG A 169 0.89 3.96 18.85
N ASN A 170 1.47 2.84 18.43
CA ASN A 170 2.63 2.23 19.09
C ASN A 170 3.94 2.72 18.48
N LYS A 171 4.31 3.95 18.82
CA LYS A 171 5.56 4.59 18.35
C LYS A 171 6.84 3.93 18.85
N SER A 172 6.76 2.97 19.80
CA SER A 172 7.94 2.41 20.46
C SER A 172 8.66 1.34 19.63
N ASP A 173 7.93 0.56 18.82
CA ASP A 173 8.52 -0.59 18.12
C ASP A 173 9.29 -0.20 16.85
N SER A 174 8.87 0.84 16.17
CA SER A 174 9.48 1.29 14.92
C SER A 174 10.76 2.07 15.11
N GLN A 175 10.81 2.95 16.11
CA GLN A 175 12.03 3.69 16.43
C GLN A 175 13.14 2.76 16.91
N GLN A 176 12.81 1.63 17.55
CA GLN A 176 13.80 0.65 17.99
C GLN A 176 14.33 -0.21 16.85
N THR A 177 13.51 -0.55 15.88
CA THR A 177 13.95 -1.35 14.73
C THR A 177 14.85 -0.53 13.83
N HIS A 178 14.47 0.70 13.53
CA HIS A 178 15.27 1.61 12.70
C HIS A 178 16.58 2.02 13.38
N ARG A 179 16.57 2.30 14.69
CA ARG A 179 17.80 2.56 15.45
C ARG A 179 18.73 1.36 15.53
N LYS A 180 18.19 0.15 15.63
CA LYS A 180 19.00 -1.09 15.62
C LYS A 180 19.63 -1.36 14.26
N GLU A 181 18.91 -1.12 13.17
CA GLU A 181 19.45 -1.27 11.82
C GLU A 181 20.52 -0.22 11.51
N VAL A 182 20.27 1.04 11.79
CA VAL A 182 21.24 2.13 11.60
C VAL A 182 22.45 1.95 12.49
N SER A 183 22.30 1.52 13.74
CA SER A 183 23.43 1.26 14.65
C SER A 183 24.24 0.03 14.25
N SER A 184 23.60 -0.99 13.68
CA SER A 184 24.29 -2.21 13.18
C SER A 184 25.09 -1.92 11.90
N ILE A 185 24.60 -1.03 11.05
CA ILE A 185 25.31 -0.59 9.84
C ILE A 185 26.53 0.29 10.24
N SER A 186 26.36 1.20 11.17
CA SER A 186 27.47 2.04 11.66
C SER A 186 28.58 1.26 12.37
N LEU A 187 28.24 0.20 13.10
CA LEU A 187 29.24 -0.62 13.79
C LEU A 187 30.00 -1.56 12.82
N ARG A 188 29.37 -2.00 11.75
CA ARG A 188 30.06 -2.84 10.73
C ARG A 188 31.06 -2.04 9.89
N SER A 189 30.77 -0.76 9.62
CA SER A 189 31.69 0.11 8.86
C SER A 189 32.92 0.52 9.65
N LEU A 190 32.86 0.44 11.00
CA LEU A 190 34.00 0.74 11.88
C LEU A 190 34.88 -0.47 12.20
N GLN A 191 34.45 -1.69 11.88
CA GLN A 191 35.19 -2.93 12.18
C GLN A 191 36.01 -3.47 11.01
N ASN A 192 35.96 -2.87 9.82
CA ASN A 192 36.80 -3.23 8.68
C ASN A 192 37.47 -1.98 8.09
N PRO A 193 38.58 -1.49 8.67
CA PRO A 193 39.49 -0.62 7.97
C PRO A 193 40.47 -1.51 7.19
N GLY A 194 40.15 -1.81 5.91
CA GLY A 194 41.07 -2.44 4.98
C GLY A 194 41.64 -1.42 4.04
#